data_a7f545ce40d7c5e1a3cae7154c88df27
#
_entry.id   a7f545ce40d7c5e1a3cae7154c88df27
#
_cell.length_a   1.000
_cell.length_b   1.000
_cell.length_c   1.000
_cell.angle_alpha   90.00
_cell.angle_beta   90.00
_cell.angle_gamma   90.00
#
_symmetry.space_group_name_H-M   'P 1'
#
loop_
_entity.id
_entity.type
_entity.pdbx_description
1 polymer ?
#
loop_
_entity_poly.entity_id
_entity_poly.type
_entity_poly.pdbx_seq_one_letter_code
_entity_poly.pdbx_strand_id
1 'polypeptide(L)'
;GNRSKVTLKLPELPGDLKDFSLSVVRRDCALQAFPSAVEVQKNNKAAGERFIAECEGHIVTGRLIGASADSVNARLSCVGKDIRIFDGQLQSDGTYAFYTSEIMNTQDIVLTALPGKGRTGRLEVISPFAEVLPAKLPKLRLAYGEEALIERSIGAQLHHILPVDSTHGQAVLEQLHDFTPSLSYNLDEYVRFNTVREAFVEFVMGVRVSKADGATIIRILQDDVKRFSSLKALVLIDGVPIEDHDAVLDYNARLLHYIHQYSGRYT
;
A
#
# COMPACT_ATOMS: atom_id res chain seq x y z
N GLY A 1 25.57 24.53 22.15
CA GLY A 1 24.21 24.99 22.14
C GLY A 1 23.37 24.19 23.09
N ASN A 2 22.77 24.83 24.07
CA ASN A 2 21.89 24.17 25.00
C ASN A 2 20.65 23.68 24.24
N ARG A 3 20.27 22.44 24.42
CA ARG A 3 19.01 21.88 23.93
C ARG A 3 17.85 22.52 24.69
N SER A 4 17.47 23.73 24.29
CA SER A 4 16.38 24.46 24.94
C SER A 4 15.17 24.54 24.00
N LYS A 5 14.00 24.47 24.60
CA LYS A 5 12.75 24.71 23.88
C LYS A 5 12.74 26.13 23.34
N VAL A 6 12.59 26.30 22.05
CA VAL A 6 12.44 27.59 21.39
C VAL A 6 10.96 27.83 21.15
N THR A 7 10.44 28.94 21.64
CA THR A 7 9.06 29.36 21.39
C THR A 7 9.07 30.44 20.34
N LEU A 8 8.44 30.19 19.21
CA LEU A 8 8.24 31.17 18.14
C LEU A 8 6.86 31.82 18.33
N LYS A 9 6.84 33.14 18.38
CA LYS A 9 5.59 33.91 18.32
C LYS A 9 5.37 34.28 16.86
N LEU A 10 4.31 33.78 16.29
CA LEU A 10 3.87 34.21 14.97
C LEU A 10 3.09 35.52 15.11
N PRO A 11 3.23 36.47 14.16
CA PRO A 11 2.32 37.63 14.12
C PRO A 11 0.89 37.15 13.91
N GLU A 12 -0.07 37.95 14.24
CA GLU A 12 -1.48 37.67 13.96
C GLU A 12 -1.63 37.42 12.45
N LEU A 13 -2.01 36.18 12.13
CA LEU A 13 -2.25 35.80 10.75
C LEU A 13 -3.59 36.38 10.30
N PRO A 14 -3.71 36.87 9.05
CA PRO A 14 -5.00 37.27 8.50
C PRO A 14 -6.04 36.20 8.68
N GLY A 15 -7.26 36.53 9.11
CA GLY A 15 -8.29 35.55 9.45
C GLY A 15 -8.82 34.70 8.28
N ASP A 16 -8.40 35.03 7.06
CA ASP A 16 -8.69 34.32 5.82
C ASP A 16 -7.56 33.35 5.38
N LEU A 17 -6.45 33.32 6.13
CA LEU A 17 -5.32 32.44 5.82
C LEU A 17 -5.65 31.00 6.17
N LYS A 18 -5.85 30.15 5.16
CA LYS A 18 -6.20 28.73 5.34
C LYS A 18 -4.96 27.84 5.53
N ASP A 19 -3.84 28.22 4.92
CA ASP A 19 -2.62 27.43 4.92
C ASP A 19 -1.40 28.30 5.15
N PHE A 20 -0.45 27.81 5.96
CA PHE A 20 0.85 28.43 6.14
C PHE A 20 1.94 27.37 6.26
N SER A 21 3.15 27.73 5.87
CA SER A 21 4.33 26.89 6.06
C SER A 21 5.37 27.63 6.90
N LEU A 22 6.04 26.87 7.77
CA LEU A 22 7.14 27.37 8.59
C LEU A 22 8.41 26.60 8.22
N SER A 23 9.47 27.29 7.80
CA SER A 23 10.77 26.71 7.54
C SER A 23 11.80 27.27 8.50
N VAL A 24 12.55 26.39 9.17
CA VAL A 24 13.60 26.76 10.10
C VAL A 24 14.91 26.13 9.60
N VAL A 25 15.90 26.97 9.30
CA VAL A 25 17.22 26.54 8.82
C VAL A 25 18.33 27.19 9.61
N ARG A 26 19.47 26.53 9.70
CA ARG A 26 20.68 27.14 10.28
C ARG A 26 21.16 28.29 9.41
N ARG A 27 21.52 29.38 10.05
CA ARG A 27 21.95 30.61 9.37
C ARG A 27 23.28 30.46 8.62
N ASP A 28 24.11 29.54 9.03
CA ASP A 28 25.40 29.20 8.40
C ASP A 28 25.27 28.29 7.19
N CYS A 29 24.12 27.66 6.97
CA CYS A 29 23.81 27.01 5.72
C CYS A 29 23.54 28.10 4.70
N ALA A 30 24.48 28.31 3.74
CA ALA A 30 24.46 29.37 2.73
C ALA A 30 23.32 29.24 1.69
N LEU A 31 22.14 28.79 2.12
CA LEU A 31 20.94 28.79 1.31
C LEU A 31 20.31 30.19 1.47
N GLN A 32 20.57 31.04 0.52
CA GLN A 32 19.83 32.28 0.36
C GLN A 32 18.37 31.92 0.16
N ALA A 33 17.51 32.50 1.01
CA ALA A 33 16.05 32.46 0.96
C ALA A 33 15.41 31.27 0.22
N PHE A 34 14.85 30.33 0.95
CA PHE A 34 13.99 29.31 0.33
C PHE A 34 12.76 30.00 -0.27
N PRO A 35 12.46 29.74 -1.54
CA PRO A 35 11.21 30.21 -2.10
C PRO A 35 10.06 29.61 -1.32
N SER A 36 9.00 30.39 -1.10
CA SER A 36 7.78 29.86 -0.48
C SER A 36 7.19 28.71 -1.32
N ALA A 37 6.43 27.83 -0.70
CA ALA A 37 5.75 26.75 -1.44
C ALA A 37 4.91 27.31 -2.61
N VAL A 38 4.31 28.50 -2.43
CA VAL A 38 3.56 29.20 -3.48
C VAL A 38 4.45 29.64 -4.63
N GLU A 39 5.68 30.13 -4.35
CA GLU A 39 6.63 30.52 -5.40
C GLU A 39 7.17 29.30 -6.16
N VAL A 40 7.45 28.19 -5.48
CA VAL A 40 7.82 26.93 -6.11
C VAL A 40 6.71 26.45 -7.03
N GLN A 41 5.46 26.47 -6.56
CA GLN A 41 4.30 26.06 -7.35
C GLN A 41 4.06 26.97 -8.57
N LYS A 42 4.29 28.29 -8.43
CA LYS A 42 4.18 29.23 -9.56
C LYS A 42 5.26 29.01 -10.60
N ASN A 43 6.48 28.71 -10.16
CA ASN A 43 7.61 28.48 -11.06
C ASN A 43 7.56 27.13 -11.76
N ASN A 44 6.91 26.13 -11.17
CA ASN A 44 6.74 24.80 -11.78
C ASN A 44 5.69 24.76 -12.91
N LYS A 45 5.02 25.86 -13.21
CA LYS A 45 4.07 25.91 -14.35
C LYS A 45 4.71 25.94 -15.73
N ALA A 46 6.02 25.94 -15.83
CA ALA A 46 6.71 26.32 -17.07
C ALA A 46 7.28 25.17 -17.90
N ALA A 47 7.28 23.96 -17.47
CA ALA A 47 7.71 22.84 -18.30
C ALA A 47 6.61 21.78 -18.24
N GLY A 48 6.12 21.32 -19.38
CA GLY A 48 5.24 20.16 -19.44
C GLY A 48 5.92 18.98 -18.78
N GLU A 49 5.87 18.96 -17.46
CA GLU A 49 6.48 17.92 -16.67
C GLU A 49 5.75 16.62 -16.95
N ARG A 50 6.49 15.71 -17.52
CA ARG A 50 6.01 14.38 -17.88
C ARG A 50 5.78 13.52 -16.64
N PHE A 51 6.27 13.95 -15.49
CA PHE A 51 6.23 13.25 -14.23
C PHE A 51 5.75 14.20 -13.13
N ILE A 52 4.68 13.82 -12.48
CA ILE A 52 4.12 14.55 -11.35
C ILE A 52 4.55 13.82 -10.07
N ALA A 53 4.96 14.59 -9.05
CA ALA A 53 5.28 14.00 -7.74
C ALA A 53 4.02 13.37 -7.12
N GLU A 54 4.16 12.15 -6.61
CA GLU A 54 3.12 11.45 -5.87
C GLU A 54 3.02 12.05 -4.46
N CYS A 55 1.99 12.84 -4.21
CA CYS A 55 1.81 13.54 -2.92
C CYS A 55 0.95 12.75 -1.94
N GLU A 56 0.12 11.83 -2.41
CA GLU A 56 -0.87 11.09 -1.61
C GLU A 56 -0.50 9.62 -1.41
N GLY A 57 0.69 9.22 -1.78
CA GLY A 57 1.17 7.85 -1.74
C GLY A 57 1.63 7.37 -3.10
N HIS A 58 2.11 6.14 -3.16
CA HIS A 58 2.62 5.57 -4.39
C HIS A 58 1.48 5.15 -5.33
N ILE A 59 1.60 5.46 -6.62
CA ILE A 59 0.66 5.04 -7.65
C ILE A 59 1.31 3.95 -8.49
N VAL A 60 0.77 2.73 -8.39
CA VAL A 60 1.21 1.63 -9.25
C VAL A 60 0.38 1.66 -10.53
N THR A 61 1.04 1.64 -11.67
CA THR A 61 0.35 1.59 -12.98
C THR A 61 0.57 0.24 -13.64
N GLY A 62 -0.52 -0.35 -14.13
CA GLY A 62 -0.50 -1.64 -14.82
C GLY A 62 -1.08 -1.56 -16.23
N ARG A 63 -0.53 -2.34 -17.15
CA ARG A 63 -1.06 -2.50 -18.51
C ARG A 63 -1.64 -3.90 -18.68
N LEU A 64 -2.86 -3.98 -19.18
CA LEU A 64 -3.50 -5.25 -19.50
C LEU A 64 -3.02 -5.78 -20.85
N ILE A 65 -2.63 -7.06 -20.87
CA ILE A 65 -2.19 -7.77 -22.04
C ILE A 65 -3.10 -8.97 -22.30
N GLY A 66 -3.50 -9.17 -23.55
CA GLY A 66 -4.27 -10.33 -23.98
C GLY A 66 -5.79 -10.24 -23.83
N ALA A 67 -6.32 -9.15 -23.28
CA ALA A 67 -7.76 -8.93 -23.15
C ALA A 67 -8.12 -7.45 -23.37
N SER A 68 -9.42 -7.19 -23.60
CA SER A 68 -9.93 -5.80 -23.63
C SER A 68 -10.17 -5.28 -22.22
N ALA A 69 -9.74 -4.05 -21.94
CA ALA A 69 -9.87 -3.41 -20.64
C ALA A 69 -11.32 -3.23 -20.16
N ASP A 70 -12.27 -3.06 -21.09
CA ASP A 70 -13.69 -2.79 -20.79
C ASP A 70 -14.42 -3.92 -20.05
N SER A 71 -13.79 -5.09 -19.92
CA SER A 71 -14.42 -6.29 -19.35
C SER A 71 -13.58 -6.98 -18.28
N VAL A 72 -12.54 -6.31 -17.78
CA VAL A 72 -11.61 -6.87 -16.81
C VAL A 72 -11.56 -5.96 -15.59
N ASN A 73 -11.80 -6.52 -14.43
CA ASN A 73 -11.47 -5.87 -13.17
C ASN A 73 -10.01 -6.15 -12.84
N ALA A 74 -9.29 -5.13 -12.43
CA ALA A 74 -7.89 -5.25 -12.04
C ALA A 74 -7.76 -5.04 -10.54
N ARG A 75 -6.95 -5.87 -9.89
CA ARG A 75 -6.64 -5.75 -8.45
C ARG A 75 -5.15 -5.81 -8.21
N LEU A 76 -4.70 -5.01 -7.25
CA LEU A 76 -3.39 -5.07 -6.67
C LEU A 76 -3.53 -5.64 -5.26
N SER A 77 -2.78 -6.68 -4.96
CA SER A 77 -2.70 -7.27 -3.63
C SER A 77 -1.30 -7.09 -3.07
N CYS A 78 -1.21 -6.57 -1.85
CA CYS A 78 0.00 -6.63 -1.05
C CYS A 78 0.03 -7.99 -0.36
N VAL A 79 1.11 -8.73 -0.54
CA VAL A 79 1.29 -10.05 0.05
C VAL A 79 2.28 -9.99 1.20
N GLY A 80 2.13 -10.87 2.17
CA GLY A 80 2.99 -10.94 3.34
C GLY A 80 2.25 -10.66 4.65
N LYS A 81 2.89 -9.95 5.56
CA LYS A 81 2.35 -9.72 6.91
C LYS A 81 1.12 -8.79 6.92
N ASP A 82 1.17 -7.74 6.09
CA ASP A 82 0.09 -6.75 5.99
C ASP A 82 -0.60 -6.91 4.64
N ILE A 83 -1.65 -7.74 4.61
CA ILE A 83 -2.42 -8.01 3.40
C ILE A 83 -3.36 -6.84 3.13
N ARG A 84 -3.24 -6.24 1.94
CA ARG A 84 -4.13 -5.19 1.45
C ARG A 84 -4.50 -5.42 0.00
N ILE A 85 -5.70 -5.00 -0.36
CA ILE A 85 -6.22 -5.16 -1.72
C ILE A 85 -6.71 -3.80 -2.20
N PHE A 86 -6.28 -3.41 -3.39
CA PHE A 86 -6.67 -2.17 -4.05
C PHE A 86 -7.31 -2.49 -5.40
N ASP A 87 -8.47 -1.92 -5.66
CA ASP A 87 -9.10 -2.04 -6.97
C ASP A 87 -8.45 -1.05 -7.95
N GLY A 88 -8.15 -1.54 -9.16
CA GLY A 88 -7.56 -0.75 -10.23
C GLY A 88 -8.59 0.14 -10.91
N GLN A 89 -8.26 1.40 -11.12
CA GLN A 89 -9.05 2.34 -11.87
C GLN A 89 -8.58 2.39 -13.32
N LEU A 90 -9.47 2.05 -14.26
CA LEU A 90 -9.18 2.11 -15.69
C LEU A 90 -9.03 3.59 -16.12
N GLN A 91 -7.90 3.90 -16.73
CA GLN A 91 -7.58 5.21 -17.25
C GLN A 91 -7.97 5.34 -18.72
N SER A 92 -8.06 6.55 -19.23
CA SER A 92 -8.43 6.86 -20.63
C SER A 92 -7.46 6.29 -21.67
N ASP A 93 -6.22 6.01 -21.26
CA ASP A 93 -5.18 5.41 -22.11
C ASP A 93 -5.18 3.87 -22.10
N GLY A 94 -6.14 3.25 -21.40
CA GLY A 94 -6.28 1.80 -21.29
C GLY A 94 -5.37 1.17 -20.23
N THR A 95 -4.67 1.96 -19.43
CA THR A 95 -3.91 1.47 -18.27
C THR A 95 -4.78 1.44 -17.01
N TYR A 96 -4.34 0.72 -15.99
CA TYR A 96 -4.95 0.70 -14.66
C TYR A 96 -4.06 1.42 -13.67
N ALA A 97 -4.62 2.36 -12.92
CA ALA A 97 -3.97 3.01 -11.80
C ALA A 97 -4.47 2.43 -10.47
N PHE A 98 -3.53 2.07 -9.61
CA PHE A 98 -3.78 1.60 -8.25
C PHE A 98 -3.23 2.63 -7.27
N TYR A 99 -4.11 3.24 -6.50
CA TYR A 99 -3.75 4.26 -5.51
C TYR A 99 -3.46 3.56 -4.18
N THR A 100 -2.19 3.53 -3.81
CA THR A 100 -1.70 2.76 -2.67
C THR A 100 -1.23 3.66 -1.52
N SER A 101 -2.04 4.64 -1.15
CA SER A 101 -1.72 5.65 -0.11
C SER A 101 -1.41 5.06 1.27
N GLU A 102 -1.91 3.86 1.54
CA GLU A 102 -1.77 3.21 2.85
C GLU A 102 -0.61 2.22 2.93
N ILE A 103 0.14 2.01 1.84
CA ILE A 103 1.29 1.11 1.85
C ILE A 103 2.49 1.85 2.42
N MET A 104 3.05 1.28 3.48
CA MET A 104 4.26 1.77 4.10
C MET A 104 5.40 0.76 3.93
N ASN A 105 6.63 1.28 3.76
CA ASN A 105 7.84 0.46 3.57
C ASN A 105 7.84 -0.36 2.26
N THR A 106 8.75 -1.32 2.19
CA THR A 106 8.88 -2.23 1.06
C THR A 106 7.93 -3.40 1.21
N GLN A 107 7.08 -3.64 0.22
CA GLN A 107 6.16 -4.78 0.18
C GLN A 107 6.17 -5.42 -1.20
N ASP A 108 5.94 -6.72 -1.22
CA ASP A 108 5.70 -7.45 -2.47
C ASP A 108 4.25 -7.25 -2.91
N ILE A 109 4.05 -7.03 -4.20
CA ILE A 109 2.73 -6.82 -4.78
C ILE A 109 2.44 -7.84 -5.87
N VAL A 110 1.16 -8.22 -5.97
CA VAL A 110 0.65 -9.06 -7.05
C VAL A 110 -0.48 -8.34 -7.76
N LEU A 111 -0.34 -8.17 -9.07
CA LEU A 111 -1.39 -7.63 -9.92
C LEU A 111 -2.20 -8.75 -10.54
N THR A 112 -3.50 -8.74 -10.31
CA THR A 112 -4.44 -9.74 -10.81
C THR A 112 -5.42 -9.12 -11.78
N ALA A 113 -5.52 -9.67 -12.97
CA ALA A 113 -6.59 -9.38 -13.90
C ALA A 113 -7.74 -10.36 -13.64
N LEU A 114 -8.93 -9.85 -13.36
CA LEU A 114 -10.13 -10.63 -13.10
C LEU A 114 -11.05 -10.56 -14.33
N PRO A 115 -10.81 -11.40 -15.35
CA PRO A 115 -11.60 -11.38 -16.56
C PRO A 115 -13.00 -11.92 -16.31
N GLY A 116 -13.99 -11.34 -16.94
CA GLY A 116 -15.29 -11.97 -17.05
C GLY A 116 -15.19 -13.34 -17.74
N LYS A 117 -16.24 -14.17 -17.64
CA LYS A 117 -16.27 -15.56 -18.10
C LYS A 117 -15.55 -15.79 -19.46
N GLY A 118 -14.55 -16.65 -19.43
CA GLY A 118 -13.90 -17.18 -20.63
C GLY A 118 -12.77 -16.33 -21.25
N ARG A 119 -12.26 -15.33 -20.53
CA ARG A 119 -11.15 -14.49 -21.00
C ARG A 119 -9.96 -14.60 -20.05
N THR A 120 -8.78 -14.64 -20.62
CA THR A 120 -7.52 -14.60 -19.88
C THR A 120 -6.84 -13.28 -20.19
N GLY A 121 -6.42 -12.57 -19.15
CA GLY A 121 -5.63 -11.35 -19.28
C GLY A 121 -4.51 -11.37 -18.25
N ARG A 122 -3.40 -10.73 -18.56
CA ARG A 122 -2.29 -10.53 -17.65
C ARG A 122 -2.04 -9.04 -17.49
N LEU A 123 -1.83 -8.60 -16.24
CA LEU A 123 -1.39 -7.25 -15.95
C LEU A 123 0.13 -7.22 -15.83
N GLU A 124 0.74 -6.25 -16.50
CA GLU A 124 2.17 -5.95 -16.36
C GLU A 124 2.33 -4.59 -15.69
N VAL A 125 3.20 -4.53 -14.69
CA VAL A 125 3.55 -3.27 -14.02
C VAL A 125 4.33 -2.39 -14.99
N ILE A 126 3.91 -1.15 -15.11
CA ILE A 126 4.65 -0.13 -15.84
C ILE A 126 5.66 0.50 -14.86
N SER A 127 6.94 0.51 -15.26
CA SER A 127 7.97 1.13 -14.44
C SER A 127 7.66 2.62 -14.20
N PRO A 128 7.65 3.10 -12.95
CA PRO A 128 7.47 4.50 -12.64
C PRO A 128 8.73 5.35 -12.91
N PHE A 129 9.84 4.68 -13.22
CA PHE A 129 11.11 5.35 -13.44
C PHE A 129 11.27 5.79 -14.89
N ALA A 130 11.91 6.94 -15.08
CA ALA A 130 12.25 7.43 -16.41
C ALA A 130 13.26 6.49 -17.09
N GLU A 131 12.93 6.02 -18.29
CA GLU A 131 13.81 5.16 -19.09
C GLU A 131 15.03 5.91 -19.61
N VAL A 132 14.88 7.22 -19.80
CA VAL A 132 15.94 8.08 -20.33
C VAL A 132 16.47 8.97 -19.22
N LEU A 133 17.66 8.68 -18.78
CA LEU A 133 18.39 9.57 -17.87
C LEU A 133 18.98 10.74 -18.67
N PRO A 134 19.08 11.95 -18.08
CA PRO A 134 19.73 13.07 -18.73
C PRO A 134 21.19 12.71 -19.04
N ALA A 135 21.63 12.99 -20.27
CA ALA A 135 22.97 12.64 -20.77
C ALA A 135 24.12 13.23 -19.94
N LYS A 136 23.84 14.31 -19.21
CA LYS A 136 24.80 14.97 -18.30
C LYS A 136 24.06 15.41 -17.03
N LEU A 137 24.45 14.85 -15.93
CA LEU A 137 24.05 15.40 -14.63
C LEU A 137 24.88 16.64 -14.32
N PRO A 138 24.30 17.68 -13.71
CA PRO A 138 25.05 18.83 -13.24
C PRO A 138 26.10 18.38 -12.21
N LYS A 139 27.28 18.98 -12.27
CA LYS A 139 28.31 18.67 -11.28
C LYS A 139 27.86 19.16 -9.92
N LEU A 140 27.85 18.25 -8.94
CA LEU A 140 27.60 18.63 -7.56
C LEU A 140 28.73 19.55 -7.08
N ARG A 141 28.38 20.76 -6.68
CA ARG A 141 29.28 21.70 -6.03
C ARG A 141 28.81 21.89 -4.60
N LEU A 142 29.64 21.47 -3.67
CA LEU A 142 29.41 21.68 -2.25
C LEU A 142 30.28 22.85 -1.80
N ALA A 143 29.65 23.91 -1.31
CA ALA A 143 30.32 24.99 -0.61
C ALA A 143 30.12 24.77 0.90
N TYR A 144 31.16 24.37 1.62
CA TYR A 144 31.12 24.18 3.05
C TYR A 144 32.38 24.73 3.71
N GLY A 145 32.24 25.23 4.93
CA GLY A 145 33.39 25.57 5.76
C GLY A 145 33.83 24.32 6.52
N GLU A 146 35.13 24.15 6.67
CA GLU A 146 35.72 23.01 7.41
C GLU A 146 35.21 22.95 8.85
N GLU A 147 35.11 24.07 9.55
CA GLU A 147 34.55 24.17 10.91
C GLU A 147 33.11 23.66 10.99
N ALA A 148 32.26 23.98 10.03
CA ALA A 148 30.88 23.54 10.00
C ALA A 148 30.75 22.03 9.79
N LEU A 149 31.67 21.41 9.05
CA LEU A 149 31.73 19.95 8.89
C LEU A 149 32.17 19.27 10.17
N ILE A 150 33.19 19.78 10.83
CA ILE A 150 33.68 19.24 12.10
C ILE A 150 32.57 19.31 13.16
N GLU A 151 31.91 20.45 13.28
CA GLU A 151 30.79 20.63 14.22
C GLU A 151 29.64 19.66 13.97
N ARG A 152 29.28 19.44 12.70
CA ARG A 152 28.24 18.46 12.33
C ARG A 152 28.67 17.03 12.62
N SER A 153 29.94 16.70 12.35
CA SER A 153 30.48 15.37 12.65
C SER A 153 30.47 15.09 14.16
N ILE A 154 30.91 16.04 14.98
CA ILE A 154 30.84 15.94 16.44
C ILE A 154 29.38 15.84 16.90
N GLY A 155 28.48 16.64 16.36
CA GLY A 155 27.05 16.58 16.67
C GLY A 155 26.43 15.23 16.34
N ALA A 156 26.77 14.64 15.19
CA ALA A 156 26.29 13.31 14.81
C ALA A 156 26.83 12.21 15.75
N GLN A 157 28.10 12.28 16.11
CA GLN A 157 28.70 11.31 17.07
C GLN A 157 28.07 11.43 18.46
N LEU A 158 27.85 12.64 18.96
CA LEU A 158 27.18 12.89 20.21
C LEU A 158 25.73 12.37 20.19
N HIS A 159 25.05 12.50 19.08
CA HIS A 159 23.68 11.98 18.92
C HIS A 159 23.62 10.45 18.95
N HIS A 160 24.67 9.80 18.45
CA HIS A 160 24.80 8.34 18.52
C HIS A 160 25.12 7.83 19.92
N ILE A 161 25.97 8.55 20.65
CA ILE A 161 26.44 8.13 21.99
C ILE A 161 25.41 8.48 23.07
N LEU A 162 24.73 9.61 22.93
CA LEU A 162 23.69 10.07 23.84
C LEU A 162 22.35 9.90 23.15
N PRO A 163 21.65 8.77 23.33
CA PRO A 163 20.30 8.63 22.80
C PRO A 163 19.45 9.76 23.35
N VAL A 164 19.04 10.64 22.49
CA VAL A 164 18.04 11.65 22.82
C VAL A 164 16.75 10.90 22.97
N ASP A 165 16.07 11.03 24.10
CA ASP A 165 14.64 10.73 24.15
C ASP A 165 14.00 11.38 22.94
N SER A 166 13.66 10.54 21.97
CA SER A 166 13.00 10.98 20.75
C SER A 166 11.62 11.46 21.17
N THR A 167 11.54 12.76 21.51
CA THR A 167 10.25 13.45 21.67
C THR A 167 9.47 13.48 20.35
N HIS A 168 10.09 13.04 19.27
CA HIS A 168 9.48 12.58 18.04
C HIS A 168 9.54 11.04 18.02
N GLY A 169 8.80 10.41 18.92
CA GLY A 169 8.34 9.07 18.62
C GLY A 169 7.74 9.18 17.22
N GLN A 170 8.29 8.45 16.23
CA GLN A 170 7.46 8.09 15.10
C GLN A 170 6.15 7.70 15.75
N ALA A 171 5.08 8.46 15.46
CA ALA A 171 3.76 7.96 15.75
C ALA A 171 3.81 6.54 15.19
N VAL A 172 3.79 5.56 16.08
CA VAL A 172 3.51 4.19 15.68
C VAL A 172 2.17 4.38 15.03
N LEU A 173 2.16 4.42 13.71
CA LEU A 173 0.93 4.36 12.95
C LEU A 173 0.28 3.12 13.53
N GLU A 174 -0.72 3.33 14.38
CA GLU A 174 -1.54 2.25 14.91
C GLU A 174 -1.80 1.38 13.71
N GLN A 175 -1.47 0.10 13.83
CA GLN A 175 -1.73 -0.87 12.78
C GLN A 175 -3.21 -0.74 12.47
N LEU A 176 -3.50 0.03 11.42
CA LEU A 176 -4.85 0.25 10.94
C LEU A 176 -5.35 -1.12 10.51
N HIS A 177 -6.20 -1.70 11.36
CA HIS A 177 -6.92 -2.95 11.18
C HIS A 177 -6.08 -4.23 11.33
N ASP A 178 -5.89 -4.62 12.57
CA ASP A 178 -5.67 -6.02 12.91
C ASP A 178 -7.01 -6.74 12.67
N PHE A 179 -7.22 -7.28 11.46
CA PHE A 179 -8.36 -8.14 11.18
C PHE A 179 -8.17 -9.44 11.95
N THR A 180 -8.72 -9.49 13.14
CA THR A 180 -8.75 -10.75 13.90
C THR A 180 -9.71 -11.70 13.21
N PRO A 181 -9.27 -12.90 12.80
CA PRO A 181 -10.17 -13.87 12.18
C PRO A 181 -11.27 -14.30 13.17
N SER A 182 -12.50 -14.39 12.69
CA SER A 182 -13.62 -14.92 13.47
C SER A 182 -13.40 -16.39 13.83
N LEU A 183 -12.81 -17.15 12.92
CA LEU A 183 -12.40 -18.54 13.11
C LEU A 183 -11.02 -18.75 12.47
N SER A 184 -10.19 -19.54 13.13
CA SER A 184 -8.85 -19.90 12.65
C SER A 184 -8.63 -21.39 12.84
N TYR A 185 -8.19 -22.07 11.80
CA TYR A 185 -7.88 -23.48 11.79
C TYR A 185 -6.41 -23.68 11.44
N ASN A 186 -5.67 -24.30 12.34
CA ASN A 186 -4.33 -24.78 12.07
C ASN A 186 -4.41 -26.19 11.48
N LEU A 187 -4.12 -26.36 10.19
CA LEU A 187 -4.30 -27.64 9.51
C LEU A 187 -3.32 -28.71 9.98
N ASP A 188 -2.24 -28.34 10.64
CA ASP A 188 -1.29 -29.28 11.23
C ASP A 188 -1.87 -30.04 12.43
N GLU A 189 -2.98 -29.55 13.03
CA GLU A 189 -3.68 -30.18 14.13
C GLU A 189 -4.76 -31.18 13.69
N TYR A 190 -5.04 -31.25 12.38
CA TYR A 190 -6.04 -32.09 11.78
C TYR A 190 -5.43 -33.18 10.88
N VAL A 191 -6.22 -34.19 10.55
CA VAL A 191 -5.85 -35.14 9.51
C VAL A 191 -5.67 -34.39 8.19
N ARG A 192 -4.55 -34.58 7.52
CA ARG A 192 -4.23 -33.90 6.27
C ARG A 192 -5.08 -34.43 5.12
N PHE A 193 -5.97 -33.60 4.63
CA PHE A 193 -6.79 -33.87 3.45
C PHE A 193 -6.03 -33.57 2.16
N ASN A 194 -6.51 -34.12 1.03
CA ASN A 194 -5.90 -33.86 -0.26
C ASN A 194 -6.37 -32.52 -0.87
N THR A 195 -7.64 -32.17 -0.63
CA THR A 195 -8.26 -30.97 -1.19
C THR A 195 -8.85 -30.07 -0.12
N VAL A 196 -8.94 -28.79 -0.42
CA VAL A 196 -9.63 -27.81 0.45
C VAL A 196 -11.11 -28.15 0.57
N ARG A 197 -11.71 -28.72 -0.46
CA ARG A 197 -13.10 -29.22 -0.44
C ARG A 197 -13.34 -30.22 0.68
N GLU A 198 -12.46 -31.22 0.81
CA GLU A 198 -12.53 -32.20 1.88
C GLU A 198 -12.42 -31.52 3.26
N ALA A 199 -11.46 -30.63 3.43
CA ALA A 199 -11.28 -29.90 4.68
C ALA A 199 -12.53 -29.06 5.05
N PHE A 200 -13.16 -28.41 4.07
CA PHE A 200 -14.37 -27.62 4.30
C PHE A 200 -15.58 -28.48 4.73
N VAL A 201 -15.69 -29.71 4.22
CA VAL A 201 -16.78 -30.62 4.57
C VAL A 201 -16.56 -31.20 5.97
N GLU A 202 -15.33 -31.52 6.33
CA GLU A 202 -15.02 -32.30 7.53
C GLU A 202 -14.94 -31.46 8.81
N PHE A 203 -14.33 -30.29 8.76
CA PHE A 203 -14.08 -29.53 10.00
C PHE A 203 -14.25 -28.02 9.93
N VAL A 204 -14.26 -27.40 8.73
CA VAL A 204 -14.38 -25.93 8.65
C VAL A 204 -15.84 -25.52 8.84
N MET A 205 -16.14 -24.97 10.01
CA MET A 205 -17.51 -24.53 10.34
C MET A 205 -17.83 -23.17 9.68
N GLY A 206 -19.12 -22.93 9.47
CA GLY A 206 -19.59 -21.65 8.96
C GLY A 206 -19.32 -21.39 7.48
N VAL A 207 -18.85 -22.38 6.74
CA VAL A 207 -18.66 -22.33 5.29
C VAL A 207 -19.73 -23.18 4.59
N ARG A 208 -20.31 -22.65 3.53
CA ARG A 208 -21.24 -23.36 2.65
C ARG A 208 -20.77 -23.29 1.22
N VAL A 209 -20.63 -24.46 0.60
CA VAL A 209 -20.40 -24.59 -0.83
C VAL A 209 -21.72 -24.87 -1.53
N SER A 210 -22.05 -24.10 -2.55
CA SER A 210 -23.29 -24.25 -3.33
C SER A 210 -23.02 -23.95 -4.80
N LYS A 211 -23.91 -24.41 -5.68
CA LYS A 211 -23.89 -24.02 -7.10
C LYS A 211 -24.94 -22.94 -7.35
N ALA A 212 -24.56 -21.87 -8.06
CA ALA A 212 -25.46 -20.87 -8.57
C ALA A 212 -25.00 -20.46 -9.97
N ASP A 213 -25.95 -20.40 -10.91
CA ASP A 213 -25.71 -20.05 -12.32
C ASP A 213 -24.60 -20.90 -13.00
N GLY A 214 -24.51 -22.17 -12.60
CA GLY A 214 -23.52 -23.11 -13.12
C GLY A 214 -22.09 -22.95 -12.57
N ALA A 215 -21.88 -22.01 -11.63
CA ALA A 215 -20.61 -21.81 -10.95
C ALA A 215 -20.68 -22.27 -9.48
N THR A 216 -19.58 -22.75 -8.96
CA THR A 216 -19.46 -23.07 -7.53
C THR A 216 -19.23 -21.78 -6.74
N ILE A 217 -19.96 -21.62 -5.65
CA ILE A 217 -19.89 -20.44 -4.80
C ILE A 217 -19.66 -20.88 -3.35
N ILE A 218 -18.63 -20.31 -2.73
CA ILE A 218 -18.36 -20.39 -1.31
C ILE A 218 -19.07 -19.22 -0.63
N ARG A 219 -19.79 -19.49 0.44
CA ARG A 219 -20.47 -18.49 1.29
C ARG A 219 -20.08 -18.69 2.74
N ILE A 220 -19.98 -17.60 3.47
CA ILE A 220 -19.60 -17.58 4.89
C ILE A 220 -20.83 -17.21 5.73
N LEU A 221 -20.96 -17.86 6.88
CA LEU A 221 -21.94 -17.54 7.89
C LEU A 221 -21.61 -16.18 8.51
N GLN A 222 -22.56 -15.27 8.48
CA GLN A 222 -22.43 -13.97 9.13
C GLN A 222 -22.84 -14.09 10.60
N ASP A 223 -21.95 -13.68 11.50
CA ASP A 223 -22.13 -13.86 12.94
C ASP A 223 -23.25 -12.98 13.50
N ASP A 224 -23.44 -11.80 12.97
CA ASP A 224 -24.45 -10.83 13.38
C ASP A 224 -25.88 -11.28 13.09
N VAL A 225 -26.11 -11.86 11.91
CA VAL A 225 -27.46 -12.28 11.46
C VAL A 225 -27.67 -13.78 11.48
N LYS A 226 -26.66 -14.57 11.84
CA LYS A 226 -26.69 -16.05 11.85
C LYS A 226 -27.21 -16.66 10.54
N ARG A 227 -26.90 -16.04 9.42
CA ARG A 227 -27.28 -16.47 8.08
C ARG A 227 -26.08 -16.48 7.15
N PHE A 228 -26.11 -17.38 6.17
CA PHE A 228 -25.10 -17.36 5.12
C PHE A 228 -25.25 -16.11 4.25
N SER A 229 -24.13 -15.50 3.93
CA SER A 229 -24.08 -14.35 3.03
C SER A 229 -24.79 -14.66 1.72
N SER A 230 -25.55 -13.69 1.17
CA SER A 230 -26.09 -13.76 -0.19
C SER A 230 -25.00 -13.58 -1.26
N LEU A 231 -23.91 -12.92 -0.90
CA LEU A 231 -22.75 -12.69 -1.77
C LEU A 231 -21.78 -13.87 -1.70
N LYS A 232 -21.02 -14.08 -2.75
CA LYS A 232 -19.88 -15.01 -2.73
C LYS A 232 -18.80 -14.47 -1.80
N ALA A 233 -18.10 -15.37 -1.11
CA ALA A 233 -16.98 -14.99 -0.26
C ALA A 233 -15.81 -14.47 -1.11
N LEU A 234 -15.11 -13.48 -0.60
CA LEU A 234 -13.76 -13.16 -1.10
C LEU A 234 -12.82 -14.21 -0.53
N VAL A 235 -12.16 -14.95 -1.39
CA VAL A 235 -11.20 -15.98 -1.00
C VAL A 235 -9.81 -15.52 -1.39
N LEU A 236 -8.88 -15.58 -0.43
CA LEU A 236 -7.49 -15.22 -0.61
C LEU A 236 -6.61 -16.44 -0.37
N ILE A 237 -5.60 -16.64 -1.20
CA ILE A 237 -4.48 -17.55 -0.94
C ILE A 237 -3.24 -16.67 -0.81
N ASP A 238 -2.63 -16.67 0.38
CA ASP A 238 -1.47 -15.83 0.72
C ASP A 238 -1.65 -14.34 0.37
N GLY A 239 -2.89 -13.83 0.55
CA GLY A 239 -3.22 -12.44 0.26
C GLY A 239 -3.67 -12.16 -1.18
N VAL A 240 -3.59 -13.14 -2.08
CA VAL A 240 -4.00 -12.98 -3.49
C VAL A 240 -5.45 -13.43 -3.66
N PRO A 241 -6.36 -12.59 -4.17
CA PRO A 241 -7.75 -12.94 -4.40
C PRO A 241 -7.90 -13.96 -5.54
N ILE A 242 -8.64 -15.04 -5.25
CA ILE A 242 -8.97 -16.10 -6.21
C ILE A 242 -10.48 -16.06 -6.49
N GLU A 243 -10.82 -15.72 -7.71
CA GLU A 243 -12.24 -15.60 -8.12
C GLU A 243 -12.90 -16.95 -8.47
N ASP A 244 -12.09 -17.90 -8.92
CA ASP A 244 -12.56 -19.25 -9.25
C ASP A 244 -12.60 -20.10 -7.99
N HIS A 245 -13.79 -20.26 -7.42
CA HIS A 245 -13.99 -21.05 -6.21
C HIS A 245 -13.81 -22.57 -6.44
N ASP A 246 -13.97 -23.07 -7.66
CA ASP A 246 -13.65 -24.45 -7.94
C ASP A 246 -12.13 -24.69 -7.86
N ALA A 247 -11.33 -23.76 -8.39
CA ALA A 247 -9.87 -23.82 -8.27
C ALA A 247 -9.40 -23.81 -6.80
N VAL A 248 -10.08 -23.01 -5.95
CA VAL A 248 -9.81 -23.02 -4.49
C VAL A 248 -10.15 -24.33 -3.86
N LEU A 249 -11.32 -24.89 -4.17
CA LEU A 249 -11.80 -26.13 -3.56
C LEU A 249 -10.98 -27.35 -3.97
N ASP A 250 -10.47 -27.35 -5.18
CA ASP A 250 -9.61 -28.40 -5.71
C ASP A 250 -8.13 -28.21 -5.39
N TYR A 251 -7.80 -27.07 -4.72
CA TYR A 251 -6.43 -26.78 -4.28
C TYR A 251 -5.93 -27.84 -3.28
N ASN A 252 -4.63 -28.15 -3.35
CA ASN A 252 -4.01 -29.14 -2.46
C ASN A 252 -3.92 -28.63 -1.02
N ALA A 253 -4.79 -29.13 -0.15
CA ALA A 253 -4.83 -28.72 1.25
C ALA A 253 -3.55 -29.04 2.05
N ARG A 254 -2.70 -29.94 1.55
CA ARG A 254 -1.41 -30.25 2.19
C ARG A 254 -0.39 -29.12 2.10
N LEU A 255 -0.60 -28.17 1.19
CA LEU A 255 0.25 -26.98 1.03
C LEU A 255 -0.17 -25.82 1.93
N LEU A 256 -1.33 -25.94 2.59
CA LEU A 256 -1.85 -24.92 3.49
C LEU A 256 -1.49 -25.24 4.96
N HIS A 257 -1.11 -24.22 5.70
CA HIS A 257 -0.91 -24.31 7.14
C HIS A 257 -2.14 -23.83 7.93
N TYR A 258 -2.79 -22.78 7.44
CA TYR A 258 -3.91 -22.14 8.12
C TYR A 258 -5.07 -21.88 7.19
N ILE A 259 -6.29 -21.93 7.76
CA ILE A 259 -7.49 -21.37 7.16
C ILE A 259 -8.05 -20.35 8.14
N HIS A 260 -8.11 -19.09 7.72
CA HIS A 260 -8.70 -18.00 8.49
C HIS A 260 -10.03 -17.59 7.88
N GLN A 261 -11.04 -17.41 8.71
CA GLN A 261 -12.35 -16.96 8.30
C GLN A 261 -12.68 -15.63 8.97
N TYR A 262 -13.15 -14.69 8.18
CA TYR A 262 -13.55 -13.35 8.62
C TYR A 262 -15.03 -13.15 8.29
N SER A 263 -15.87 -12.93 9.32
CA SER A 263 -17.33 -12.80 9.18
C SER A 263 -17.79 -11.37 8.92
N GLY A 264 -16.95 -10.52 8.37
CA GLY A 264 -17.21 -9.11 8.07
C GLY A 264 -17.45 -8.82 6.59
N ARG A 265 -17.80 -7.57 6.29
CA ARG A 265 -17.73 -7.04 4.94
C ARG A 265 -16.35 -6.41 4.74
N TYR A 266 -15.71 -6.77 3.66
CA TYR A 266 -14.55 -6.05 3.19
C TYR A 266 -15.07 -4.80 2.46
N THR A 267 -14.83 -3.62 3.02
CA THR A 267 -15.23 -2.32 2.45
C THR A 267 -13.99 -1.54 2.05
#